data_aa6aea0e17dfc7e0156a3dde62ad4e07
#
_entry.id   aa6aea0e17dfc7e0156a3dde62ad4e07
#
_cell.length_a   1.000
_cell.length_b   1.000
_cell.length_c   1.000
_cell.angle_alpha   90.00
_cell.angle_beta   90.00
_cell.angle_gamma   90.00
#
_symmetry.space_group_name_H-M   'P 1'
#
loop_
_entity.id
_entity.type
_entity.pdbx_description
1 polymer ?
#
loop_
_entity_poly.entity_id
_entity_poly.type
_entity_poly.pdbx_seq_one_letter_code
_entity_poly.pdbx_strand_id
1 'polypeptide(L)'
;MKEQDQTTETASPITVSRPKDKIQVVVADPSHEIYVDTILKTIEEAAKVRGTGIAKRTHEYLATKMKEAKAVIALDGDKFAGFSYIETWGNKHYVTTSGLIVHPDYRGLGLAKRIKDMTFTLARKRWPHAKIFSLTSGSAVMKMNTQLGYHPVTFSDLTDDESFWRGCEGCVNKDVLHRTGRKYCICTAMLFDPEEQLPAKIPAEMMERVMKIENGYKE
;
A
#
# COMPACT_ATOMS: atom_id res chain seq x y z
N MET A 1 -14.95 60.73 -22.60
CA MET A 1 -15.00 59.28 -22.83
C MET A 1 -14.41 58.62 -21.58
N LYS A 2 -15.27 57.98 -20.79
CA LYS A 2 -14.85 57.26 -19.55
C LYS A 2 -14.91 55.77 -19.90
N GLU A 3 -13.75 55.11 -19.89
CA GLU A 3 -13.64 53.65 -19.98
C GLU A 3 -14.15 53.04 -18.67
N GLN A 4 -15.09 52.13 -18.79
CA GLN A 4 -15.61 51.32 -17.69
C GLN A 4 -14.73 50.03 -17.62
N ASP A 5 -14.02 49.93 -16.52
CA ASP A 5 -13.25 48.75 -16.15
C ASP A 5 -14.22 47.63 -15.68
N GLN A 6 -14.32 46.55 -16.46
CA GLN A 6 -15.10 45.34 -16.10
C GLN A 6 -14.18 44.37 -15.37
N THR A 7 -14.23 44.42 -14.03
CA THR A 7 -13.64 43.38 -13.17
C THR A 7 -14.44 42.10 -13.31
N THR A 8 -13.88 41.11 -13.98
CA THR A 8 -14.36 39.72 -13.99
C THR A 8 -14.02 39.05 -12.67
N GLU A 9 -15.03 38.90 -11.84
CA GLU A 9 -14.98 38.13 -10.60
C GLU A 9 -14.87 36.64 -10.95
N THR A 10 -13.67 36.05 -10.77
CA THR A 10 -13.45 34.61 -10.92
C THR A 10 -14.03 33.90 -9.71
N ALA A 11 -15.17 33.26 -9.88
CA ALA A 11 -15.80 32.42 -8.86
C ALA A 11 -14.86 31.28 -8.45
N SER A 12 -14.43 31.25 -7.19
CA SER A 12 -13.70 30.15 -6.59
C SER A 12 -14.52 28.87 -6.65
N PRO A 13 -13.93 27.70 -6.96
CA PRO A 13 -14.66 26.45 -7.00
C PRO A 13 -15.22 26.11 -5.61
N ILE A 14 -16.53 25.91 -5.53
CA ILE A 14 -17.24 25.47 -4.32
C ILE A 14 -16.71 24.07 -3.95
N THR A 15 -15.89 24.00 -2.92
CA THR A 15 -15.42 22.73 -2.37
C THR A 15 -16.57 22.08 -1.59
N VAL A 16 -17.34 21.22 -2.24
CA VAL A 16 -18.35 20.40 -1.57
C VAL A 16 -17.62 19.38 -0.71
N SER A 17 -17.61 19.57 0.61
CA SER A 17 -17.06 18.59 1.56
C SER A 17 -17.92 17.31 1.49
N ARG A 18 -17.35 16.24 0.91
CA ARG A 18 -18.00 14.93 0.86
C ARG A 18 -17.92 14.28 2.24
N PRO A 19 -19.02 13.84 2.84
CA PRO A 19 -18.99 13.16 4.12
C PRO A 19 -18.20 11.87 4.02
N LYS A 20 -17.17 11.70 4.86
CA LYS A 20 -16.30 10.50 4.94
C LYS A 20 -17.11 9.22 5.15
N ASP A 21 -18.28 9.32 5.77
CA ASP A 21 -19.09 8.20 6.21
C ASP A 21 -19.89 7.54 5.08
N LYS A 22 -20.01 8.19 3.91
CA LYS A 22 -20.72 7.64 2.74
C LYS A 22 -19.85 6.71 1.88
N ILE A 23 -18.53 6.78 2.00
CA ILE A 23 -17.63 5.95 1.19
C ILE A 23 -17.57 4.55 1.81
N GLN A 24 -18.04 3.57 1.06
CA GLN A 24 -17.93 2.16 1.45
C GLN A 24 -16.57 1.60 1.03
N VAL A 25 -15.96 0.80 1.90
CA VAL A 25 -14.74 0.04 1.61
C VAL A 25 -15.09 -1.43 1.79
N VAL A 26 -15.02 -2.20 0.72
CA VAL A 26 -15.47 -3.60 0.69
C VAL A 26 -14.45 -4.49 0.00
N VAL A 27 -14.52 -5.79 0.28
CA VAL A 27 -13.81 -6.78 -0.54
C VAL A 27 -14.49 -6.82 -1.90
N ALA A 28 -13.70 -6.68 -2.96
CA ALA A 28 -14.24 -6.69 -4.31
C ALA A 28 -14.66 -8.10 -4.74
N ASP A 29 -15.68 -8.17 -5.56
CA ASP A 29 -16.23 -9.35 -6.19
C ASP A 29 -16.38 -9.13 -7.72
N PRO A 30 -16.86 -10.12 -8.51
CA PRO A 30 -16.97 -9.98 -9.96
C PRO A 30 -17.82 -8.81 -10.44
N SER A 31 -18.81 -8.34 -9.67
CA SER A 31 -19.64 -7.19 -10.08
C SER A 31 -18.86 -5.88 -10.18
N HIS A 32 -17.69 -5.80 -9.52
CA HIS A 32 -16.82 -4.64 -9.53
C HIS A 32 -15.89 -4.57 -10.74
N GLU A 33 -15.92 -5.55 -11.64
CA GLU A 33 -15.10 -5.58 -12.86
C GLU A 33 -15.31 -4.33 -13.74
N ILE A 34 -16.50 -3.74 -13.69
CA ILE A 34 -16.84 -2.49 -14.40
C ILE A 34 -15.91 -1.30 -14.04
N TYR A 35 -15.23 -1.34 -12.91
CA TYR A 35 -14.31 -0.29 -12.46
C TYR A 35 -12.87 -0.50 -12.89
N VAL A 36 -12.52 -1.64 -13.50
CA VAL A 36 -11.12 -2.00 -13.79
C VAL A 36 -10.43 -0.95 -14.66
N ASP A 37 -11.06 -0.48 -15.72
CA ASP A 37 -10.45 0.52 -16.61
C ASP A 37 -10.23 1.86 -15.89
N THR A 38 -11.15 2.26 -15.02
CA THR A 38 -10.99 3.46 -14.18
C THR A 38 -9.83 3.30 -13.19
N ILE A 39 -9.67 2.10 -12.61
CA ILE A 39 -8.56 1.77 -11.70
C ILE A 39 -7.23 1.86 -12.46
N LEU A 40 -7.12 1.22 -13.63
CA LEU A 40 -5.92 1.22 -14.46
C LEU A 40 -5.51 2.64 -14.85
N LYS A 41 -6.47 3.44 -15.33
CA LYS A 41 -6.23 4.86 -15.67
C LYS A 41 -5.73 5.65 -14.46
N THR A 42 -6.37 5.48 -13.30
CA THR A 42 -5.98 6.19 -12.06
C THR A 42 -4.56 5.80 -11.62
N ILE A 43 -4.18 4.51 -11.75
CA ILE A 43 -2.83 4.02 -11.46
C ILE A 43 -1.81 4.65 -12.41
N GLU A 44 -2.11 4.67 -13.73
CA GLU A 44 -1.21 5.23 -14.74
C GLU A 44 -0.97 6.73 -14.55
N GLU A 45 -2.03 7.50 -14.30
CA GLU A 45 -1.94 8.93 -14.03
C GLU A 45 -1.12 9.21 -12.75
N ALA A 46 -1.34 8.44 -11.70
CA ALA A 46 -0.57 8.57 -10.46
C ALA A 46 0.93 8.24 -10.66
N ALA A 47 1.25 7.29 -11.53
CA ALA A 47 2.64 6.94 -11.87
C ALA A 47 3.35 8.09 -12.58
N LYS A 48 2.68 8.74 -13.55
CA LYS A 48 3.22 9.89 -14.28
C LYS A 48 3.57 11.05 -13.34
N VAL A 49 2.67 11.38 -12.41
CA VAL A 49 2.88 12.48 -11.46
C VAL A 49 4.04 12.22 -10.49
N ARG A 50 4.22 10.98 -10.06
CA ARG A 50 5.26 10.63 -9.08
C ARG A 50 6.64 10.43 -9.68
N GLY A 51 6.76 10.24 -10.99
CA GLY A 51 8.01 9.88 -11.64
C GLY A 51 8.59 8.54 -11.13
N THR A 52 7.79 7.77 -10.38
CA THR A 52 8.19 6.46 -9.85
C THR A 52 7.48 5.37 -10.64
N GLY A 53 8.22 4.30 -10.95
CA GLY A 53 7.64 3.17 -11.65
C GLY A 53 6.55 2.50 -10.81
N ILE A 54 5.35 2.44 -11.37
CA ILE A 54 4.32 1.53 -10.91
C ILE A 54 4.29 0.40 -11.93
N ALA A 55 4.42 -0.84 -11.49
CA ALA A 55 4.34 -1.98 -12.39
C ALA A 55 3.00 -1.96 -13.15
N LYS A 56 3.06 -2.13 -14.48
CA LYS A 56 1.87 -2.18 -15.32
C LYS A 56 0.99 -3.38 -14.95
N ARG A 57 -0.32 -3.21 -15.02
CA ARG A 57 -1.33 -4.26 -14.81
C ARG A 57 -2.20 -4.36 -16.06
N THR A 58 -2.71 -5.55 -16.34
CA THR A 58 -3.70 -5.75 -17.38
C THR A 58 -5.10 -5.75 -16.77
N HIS A 59 -6.10 -5.55 -17.61
CA HIS A 59 -7.51 -5.66 -17.24
C HIS A 59 -7.81 -7.02 -16.62
N GLU A 60 -7.44 -8.11 -17.31
CA GLU A 60 -7.65 -9.48 -16.87
C GLU A 60 -7.01 -9.78 -15.51
N TYR A 61 -5.81 -9.23 -15.28
CA TYR A 61 -5.13 -9.40 -14.01
C TYR A 61 -5.94 -8.82 -12.85
N LEU A 62 -6.44 -7.59 -12.96
CA LEU A 62 -7.23 -6.96 -11.91
C LEU A 62 -8.61 -7.60 -11.78
N ALA A 63 -9.28 -7.95 -12.87
CA ALA A 63 -10.54 -8.67 -12.87
C ALA A 63 -10.41 -10.03 -12.13
N THR A 64 -9.30 -10.75 -12.35
CA THR A 64 -9.01 -11.99 -11.64
C THR A 64 -8.87 -11.75 -10.13
N LYS A 65 -8.24 -10.65 -9.68
CA LYS A 65 -8.15 -10.33 -8.24
C LYS A 65 -9.52 -10.07 -7.62
N MET A 66 -10.44 -9.49 -8.36
CA MET A 66 -11.83 -9.31 -7.91
C MET A 66 -12.58 -10.64 -7.84
N LYS A 67 -12.50 -11.48 -8.90
CA LYS A 67 -13.12 -12.82 -8.94
C LYS A 67 -12.64 -13.72 -7.80
N GLU A 68 -11.36 -13.62 -7.43
CA GLU A 68 -10.77 -14.39 -6.34
C GLU A 68 -10.99 -13.76 -4.95
N ALA A 69 -11.73 -12.65 -4.86
CA ALA A 69 -11.89 -11.84 -3.65
C ALA A 69 -10.54 -11.45 -3.00
N LYS A 70 -9.52 -11.22 -3.82
CA LYS A 70 -8.18 -10.77 -3.43
C LYS A 70 -7.98 -9.26 -3.56
N ALA A 71 -9.05 -8.51 -3.79
CA ALA A 71 -9.01 -7.06 -3.93
C ALA A 71 -9.96 -6.38 -2.94
N VAL A 72 -9.64 -5.13 -2.64
CA VAL A 72 -10.46 -4.21 -1.85
C VAL A 72 -10.76 -3.00 -2.69
N ILE A 73 -12.02 -2.59 -2.75
CA ILE A 73 -12.48 -1.42 -3.50
C ILE A 73 -13.20 -0.45 -2.56
N ALA A 74 -13.04 0.84 -2.82
CA ALA A 74 -13.76 1.90 -2.15
C ALA A 74 -14.67 2.60 -3.15
N LEU A 75 -15.93 2.78 -2.78
CA LEU A 75 -16.98 3.35 -3.61
C LEU A 75 -17.74 4.45 -2.85
N ASP A 76 -18.08 5.55 -3.55
CA ASP A 76 -18.99 6.59 -3.13
C ASP A 76 -20.26 6.48 -4.00
N GLY A 77 -21.25 5.70 -3.53
CA GLY A 77 -22.31 5.20 -4.39
C GLY A 77 -21.72 4.37 -5.53
N ASP A 78 -22.00 4.75 -6.77
CA ASP A 78 -21.48 4.08 -7.97
C ASP A 78 -20.14 4.66 -8.46
N LYS A 79 -19.50 5.55 -7.69
CA LYS A 79 -18.25 6.20 -8.11
C LYS A 79 -17.06 5.51 -7.49
N PHE A 80 -16.07 5.20 -8.32
CA PHE A 80 -14.78 4.68 -7.87
C PHE A 80 -14.05 5.72 -7.01
N ALA A 81 -13.64 5.31 -5.81
CA ALA A 81 -12.91 6.14 -4.87
C ALA A 81 -11.50 5.63 -4.55
N GLY A 82 -11.26 4.32 -4.60
CA GLY A 82 -9.94 3.76 -4.36
C GLY A 82 -9.89 2.24 -4.44
N PHE A 83 -8.67 1.69 -4.46
CA PHE A 83 -8.44 0.26 -4.70
C PHE A 83 -7.13 -0.21 -4.07
N SER A 84 -7.05 -1.49 -3.75
CA SER A 84 -5.84 -2.23 -3.41
C SER A 84 -6.10 -3.73 -3.62
N TYR A 85 -5.03 -4.52 -3.76
CA TYR A 85 -5.17 -5.98 -3.87
C TYR A 85 -4.03 -6.71 -3.17
N ILE A 86 -4.21 -8.01 -3.00
CA ILE A 86 -3.23 -8.94 -2.44
C ILE A 86 -2.83 -10.00 -3.47
N GLU A 87 -1.59 -10.46 -3.37
CA GLU A 87 -1.08 -11.58 -4.16
C GLU A 87 -0.22 -12.48 -3.28
N THR A 88 -0.19 -13.77 -3.59
CA THR A 88 0.58 -14.78 -2.85
C THR A 88 1.78 -15.26 -3.64
N TRP A 89 2.88 -15.55 -2.96
CA TRP A 89 4.17 -15.95 -3.51
C TRP A 89 4.77 -17.10 -2.68
N GLY A 90 5.72 -17.83 -3.25
CA GLY A 90 6.43 -18.87 -2.54
C GLY A 90 5.49 -19.87 -1.84
N ASN A 91 4.59 -20.51 -2.58
CA ASN A 91 3.61 -21.45 -2.04
C ASN A 91 2.77 -20.86 -0.88
N LYS A 92 2.40 -19.57 -0.99
CA LYS A 92 1.61 -18.82 0.01
C LYS A 92 2.33 -18.55 1.34
N HIS A 93 3.65 -18.71 1.40
CA HIS A 93 4.44 -18.27 2.56
C HIS A 93 4.55 -16.74 2.64
N TYR A 94 4.37 -16.07 1.50
CA TYR A 94 4.42 -14.62 1.41
C TYR A 94 3.16 -14.07 0.76
N VAL A 95 2.71 -12.91 1.25
CA VAL A 95 1.61 -12.13 0.69
C VAL A 95 2.08 -10.71 0.43
N THR A 96 1.86 -10.16 -0.76
CA THR A 96 2.02 -8.73 -1.00
C THR A 96 0.70 -8.00 -0.87
N THR A 97 0.74 -6.80 -0.30
CA THR A 97 -0.33 -5.79 -0.44
C THR A 97 0.12 -4.77 -1.47
N SER A 98 -0.60 -4.68 -2.57
CA SER A 98 -0.19 -3.98 -3.78
C SER A 98 -1.29 -3.07 -4.33
N GLY A 99 -0.90 -2.15 -5.24
CA GLY A 99 -1.83 -1.35 -6.02
C GLY A 99 -2.67 -0.36 -5.21
N LEU A 100 -2.23 0.02 -4.00
CA LEU A 100 -2.94 1.02 -3.20
C LEU A 100 -3.03 2.35 -3.95
N ILE A 101 -4.23 2.71 -4.35
CA ILE A 101 -4.54 3.94 -5.07
C ILE A 101 -5.83 4.57 -4.52
N VAL A 102 -5.86 5.90 -4.47
CA VAL A 102 -7.05 6.70 -4.16
C VAL A 102 -7.24 7.69 -5.29
N HIS A 103 -8.46 7.72 -5.83
CA HIS A 103 -8.84 8.67 -6.88
C HIS A 103 -8.59 10.11 -6.39
N PRO A 104 -8.09 11.03 -7.21
CA PRO A 104 -7.73 12.40 -6.81
C PRO A 104 -8.81 13.10 -5.98
N ASP A 105 -10.07 12.99 -6.38
CA ASP A 105 -11.22 13.65 -5.72
C ASP A 105 -11.49 13.16 -4.28
N TYR A 106 -10.90 12.04 -3.87
CA TYR A 106 -11.11 11.42 -2.55
C TYR A 106 -9.85 11.42 -1.68
N ARG A 107 -8.80 12.12 -2.14
CA ARG A 107 -7.56 12.28 -1.34
C ARG A 107 -7.81 13.19 -0.13
N GLY A 108 -6.98 13.06 0.90
CA GLY A 108 -7.10 13.85 2.12
C GLY A 108 -8.20 13.37 3.09
N LEU A 109 -9.05 12.41 2.71
CA LEU A 109 -10.16 11.90 3.52
C LEU A 109 -9.79 10.70 4.41
N GLY A 110 -8.51 10.31 4.47
CA GLY A 110 -8.06 9.13 5.22
C GLY A 110 -8.41 7.80 4.53
N LEU A 111 -8.91 7.83 3.30
CA LEU A 111 -9.40 6.65 2.59
C LEU A 111 -8.29 5.61 2.31
N ALA A 112 -7.08 6.07 1.99
CA ALA A 112 -5.93 5.18 1.80
C ALA A 112 -5.69 4.29 3.01
N LYS A 113 -5.81 4.83 4.23
CA LYS A 113 -5.66 4.06 5.47
C LYS A 113 -6.76 3.01 5.60
N ARG A 114 -8.03 3.37 5.38
CA ARG A 114 -9.16 2.44 5.45
C ARG A 114 -9.01 1.27 4.48
N ILE A 115 -8.60 1.56 3.23
CA ILE A 115 -8.34 0.52 2.21
C ILE A 115 -7.18 -0.36 2.66
N LYS A 116 -6.08 0.23 3.13
CA LYS A 116 -4.89 -0.50 3.57
C LYS A 116 -5.20 -1.41 4.77
N ASP A 117 -5.91 -0.90 5.77
CA ASP A 117 -6.32 -1.66 6.95
C ASP A 117 -7.16 -2.89 6.53
N MET A 118 -8.14 -2.70 5.64
CA MET A 118 -8.96 -3.80 5.14
C MET A 118 -8.16 -4.80 4.30
N THR A 119 -7.27 -4.33 3.43
CA THR A 119 -6.41 -5.20 2.61
C THR A 119 -5.48 -6.05 3.48
N PHE A 120 -4.90 -5.44 4.53
CA PHE A 120 -4.08 -6.15 5.51
C PHE A 120 -4.89 -7.19 6.29
N THR A 121 -6.06 -6.81 6.79
CA THR A 121 -6.97 -7.72 7.52
C THR A 121 -7.39 -8.90 6.64
N LEU A 122 -7.71 -8.66 5.37
CA LEU A 122 -8.04 -9.70 4.41
C LEU A 122 -6.87 -10.68 4.22
N ALA A 123 -5.63 -10.17 4.07
CA ALA A 123 -4.43 -10.99 3.96
C ALA A 123 -4.21 -11.84 5.21
N ARG A 124 -4.30 -11.25 6.40
CA ARG A 124 -4.16 -11.93 7.69
C ARG A 124 -5.21 -13.03 7.90
N LYS A 125 -6.46 -12.75 7.52
CA LYS A 125 -7.55 -13.71 7.65
C LYS A 125 -7.38 -14.92 6.73
N ARG A 126 -6.91 -14.70 5.49
CA ARG A 126 -6.77 -15.77 4.49
C ARG A 126 -5.49 -16.60 4.66
N TRP A 127 -4.40 -15.98 5.11
CA TRP A 127 -3.09 -16.60 5.29
C TRP A 127 -2.47 -16.15 6.62
N PRO A 128 -2.97 -16.69 7.75
CA PRO A 128 -2.60 -16.24 9.09
C PRO A 128 -1.11 -16.42 9.43
N HIS A 129 -0.44 -17.36 8.79
CA HIS A 129 0.97 -17.67 9.00
C HIS A 129 1.91 -17.09 7.93
N ALA A 130 1.35 -16.46 6.90
CA ALA A 130 2.17 -15.87 5.85
C ALA A 130 2.79 -14.55 6.30
N LYS A 131 4.04 -14.33 5.89
CA LYS A 131 4.70 -13.02 5.97
C LYS A 131 4.03 -12.08 4.97
N ILE A 132 3.71 -10.85 5.40
CA ILE A 132 3.05 -9.88 4.53
C ILE A 132 4.04 -8.77 4.23
N PHE A 133 4.30 -8.49 2.96
CA PHE A 133 5.25 -7.45 2.59
C PHE A 133 4.71 -6.44 1.58
N SER A 134 5.39 -5.33 1.47
CA SER A 134 5.06 -4.23 0.57
C SER A 134 6.33 -3.52 0.14
N LEU A 135 6.45 -3.21 -1.16
CA LEU A 135 7.47 -2.33 -1.69
C LEU A 135 6.88 -0.95 -1.93
N THR A 136 7.49 0.07 -1.36
CA THR A 136 7.00 1.44 -1.52
C THR A 136 8.12 2.48 -1.52
N SER A 137 7.97 3.52 -2.33
CA SER A 137 8.80 4.74 -2.28
C SER A 137 8.08 5.90 -1.56
N GLY A 138 6.85 5.68 -1.09
CA GLY A 138 6.01 6.74 -0.50
C GLY A 138 6.04 6.74 1.02
N SER A 139 6.48 7.85 1.64
CA SER A 139 6.53 8.01 3.10
C SER A 139 5.18 7.81 3.78
N ALA A 140 4.08 8.25 3.16
CA ALA A 140 2.73 8.04 3.67
C ALA A 140 2.37 6.55 3.76
N VAL A 141 2.77 5.74 2.76
CA VAL A 141 2.55 4.29 2.77
C VAL A 141 3.44 3.62 3.81
N MET A 142 4.72 4.05 3.94
CA MET A 142 5.60 3.57 5.01
C MET A 142 4.99 3.78 6.39
N LYS A 143 4.49 4.99 6.66
CA LYS A 143 3.81 5.31 7.94
C LYS A 143 2.60 4.40 8.20
N MET A 144 1.75 4.16 7.20
CA MET A 144 0.61 3.25 7.35
C MET A 144 1.06 1.80 7.61
N ASN A 145 2.10 1.34 6.90
CA ASN A 145 2.66 0.02 7.11
C ASN A 145 3.20 -0.14 8.53
N THR A 146 3.99 0.82 9.04
CA THR A 146 4.50 0.80 10.41
C THR A 146 3.37 0.72 11.44
N GLN A 147 2.27 1.44 11.25
CA GLN A 147 1.10 1.37 12.12
C GLN A 147 0.41 0.00 12.12
N LEU A 148 0.58 -0.79 11.06
CA LEU A 148 0.09 -2.16 10.94
C LEU A 148 1.10 -3.22 11.43
N GLY A 149 2.25 -2.79 11.96
CA GLY A 149 3.29 -3.68 12.48
C GLY A 149 4.32 -4.13 11.45
N TYR A 150 4.34 -3.55 10.25
CA TYR A 150 5.45 -3.78 9.34
C TYR A 150 6.69 -3.02 9.81
N HIS A 151 7.85 -3.60 9.58
CA HIS A 151 9.14 -2.95 9.77
C HIS A 151 9.95 -2.96 8.45
N PRO A 152 10.89 -2.02 8.26
CA PRO A 152 11.80 -2.05 7.12
C PRO A 152 12.70 -3.28 7.18
N VAL A 153 12.90 -3.92 6.02
CA VAL A 153 13.79 -5.08 5.87
C VAL A 153 14.66 -4.93 4.63
N THR A 154 15.65 -5.81 4.49
CA THR A 154 16.40 -5.90 3.23
C THR A 154 15.57 -6.62 2.16
N PHE A 155 15.92 -6.43 0.89
CA PHE A 155 15.26 -7.15 -0.20
C PHE A 155 15.52 -8.66 -0.13
N SER A 156 16.61 -9.06 0.53
CA SER A 156 16.97 -10.47 0.75
C SER A 156 16.03 -11.18 1.73
N ASP A 157 15.29 -10.45 2.55
CA ASP A 157 14.32 -11.00 3.51
C ASP A 157 12.95 -11.27 2.88
N LEU A 158 12.78 -10.87 1.60
CA LEU A 158 11.56 -11.10 0.84
C LEU A 158 11.59 -12.46 0.16
N THR A 159 10.51 -12.75 -0.57
CA THR A 159 10.38 -13.98 -1.35
C THR A 159 11.45 -14.09 -2.46
N ASP A 160 11.93 -15.26 -2.71
CA ASP A 160 12.79 -15.63 -3.85
C ASP A 160 11.99 -16.03 -5.10
N ASP A 161 10.65 -15.99 -5.02
CA ASP A 161 9.75 -16.32 -6.12
C ASP A 161 9.99 -15.39 -7.34
N GLU A 162 10.51 -15.96 -8.41
CA GLU A 162 10.81 -15.25 -9.65
C GLU A 162 9.57 -14.58 -10.25
N SER A 163 8.36 -15.09 -9.98
CA SER A 163 7.11 -14.50 -10.48
C SER A 163 6.85 -13.14 -9.84
N PHE A 164 7.23 -12.95 -8.59
CA PHE A 164 7.19 -11.65 -7.92
C PHE A 164 8.16 -10.67 -8.60
N TRP A 165 9.42 -11.07 -8.78
CA TRP A 165 10.47 -10.19 -9.30
C TRP A 165 10.23 -9.77 -10.75
N ARG A 166 9.59 -10.62 -11.57
CA ARG A 166 9.14 -10.23 -12.91
C ARG A 166 8.23 -8.99 -12.90
N GLY A 167 7.49 -8.75 -11.82
CA GLY A 167 6.70 -7.54 -11.66
C GLY A 167 7.52 -6.25 -11.63
N CYS A 168 8.80 -6.31 -11.29
CA CYS A 168 9.71 -5.18 -11.28
C CYS A 168 10.31 -4.86 -12.67
N GLU A 169 10.23 -5.77 -13.64
CA GLU A 169 10.78 -5.57 -14.99
C GLU A 169 10.13 -4.40 -15.74
N GLY A 170 8.87 -4.11 -15.45
CA GLY A 170 8.16 -2.95 -16.00
C GLY A 170 8.44 -1.62 -15.31
N CYS A 171 9.29 -1.61 -14.28
CA CYS A 171 9.59 -0.42 -13.49
C CYS A 171 10.71 0.41 -14.14
N VAL A 172 10.61 1.75 -14.07
CA VAL A 172 11.66 2.67 -14.56
C VAL A 172 12.97 2.53 -13.76
N ASN A 173 12.94 1.99 -12.56
CA ASN A 173 14.09 1.80 -11.67
C ASN A 173 14.61 0.35 -11.67
N LYS A 174 14.26 -0.47 -12.65
CA LYS A 174 14.68 -1.87 -12.74
C LYS A 174 16.20 -2.04 -12.81
N ASP A 175 16.88 -1.06 -13.40
CA ASP A 175 18.34 -1.04 -13.52
C ASP A 175 19.04 -1.06 -12.15
N VAL A 176 18.50 -0.34 -11.15
CA VAL A 176 19.01 -0.35 -9.77
C VAL A 176 18.90 -1.75 -9.17
N LEU A 177 17.75 -2.41 -9.36
CA LEU A 177 17.52 -3.75 -8.86
C LEU A 177 18.45 -4.77 -9.51
N HIS A 178 18.62 -4.70 -10.84
CA HIS A 178 19.48 -5.63 -11.60
C HIS A 178 20.96 -5.49 -11.24
N ARG A 179 21.51 -4.27 -11.28
CA ARG A 179 22.95 -4.05 -10.98
C ARG A 179 23.34 -4.36 -9.55
N THR A 180 22.37 -4.41 -8.63
CA THR A 180 22.60 -4.76 -7.23
C THR A 180 22.30 -6.24 -6.93
N GLY A 181 22.00 -7.05 -7.93
CA GLY A 181 21.62 -8.46 -7.74
C GLY A 181 20.40 -8.61 -6.82
N ARG A 182 19.40 -7.71 -6.96
CA ARG A 182 18.17 -7.65 -6.14
C ARG A 182 18.39 -7.35 -4.66
N LYS A 183 19.53 -6.78 -4.28
CA LYS A 183 19.82 -6.43 -2.88
C LYS A 183 19.28 -5.06 -2.49
N TYR A 184 19.17 -4.14 -3.46
CA TYR A 184 18.76 -2.74 -3.24
C TYR A 184 17.88 -2.24 -4.37
N CYS A 185 16.96 -1.32 -4.02
CA CYS A 185 16.16 -0.54 -4.95
C CYS A 185 15.81 0.82 -4.32
N ILE A 186 15.17 1.72 -5.09
CA ILE A 186 14.62 2.99 -4.59
C ILE A 186 13.42 2.75 -3.66
N CYS A 187 12.69 1.65 -3.85
CA CYS A 187 11.62 1.25 -2.93
C CYS A 187 12.20 0.80 -1.58
N THR A 188 11.50 1.10 -0.51
CA THR A 188 11.70 0.48 0.80
C THR A 188 10.91 -0.82 0.85
N ALA A 189 11.58 -1.91 1.19
CA ALA A 189 10.92 -3.16 1.53
C ALA A 189 10.42 -3.08 2.97
N MET A 190 9.15 -3.43 3.20
CA MET A 190 8.55 -3.47 4.52
C MET A 190 7.85 -4.81 4.72
N LEU A 191 8.14 -5.48 5.82
CA LEU A 191 7.68 -6.82 6.15
C LEU A 191 6.90 -6.81 7.46
N PHE A 192 5.78 -7.51 7.48
CA PHE A 192 5.08 -7.96 8.67
C PHE A 192 5.29 -9.48 8.80
N ASP A 193 5.95 -9.91 9.86
CA ASP A 193 6.10 -11.31 10.20
C ASP A 193 5.18 -11.66 11.37
N PRO A 194 4.21 -12.57 11.20
CA PRO A 194 3.32 -12.97 12.29
C PRO A 194 4.07 -13.64 13.45
N GLU A 195 5.21 -14.26 13.20
CA GLU A 195 6.00 -14.93 14.22
C GLU A 195 6.83 -13.94 15.07
N GLU A 196 7.24 -12.82 14.49
CA GLU A 196 7.98 -11.76 15.20
C GLU A 196 7.07 -10.89 16.10
N GLN A 197 5.75 -10.98 15.95
CA GLN A 197 4.79 -10.29 16.82
C GLN A 197 4.66 -10.93 18.21
N LEU A 198 5.26 -12.11 18.41
CA LEU A 198 5.43 -12.67 19.74
C LEU A 198 6.46 -11.82 20.50
N PRO A 199 6.18 -11.42 21.76
CA PRO A 199 7.16 -10.67 22.54
C PRO A 199 8.47 -11.43 22.53
N ALA A 200 9.55 -10.75 22.13
CA ALA A 200 10.89 -11.32 22.16
C ALA A 200 11.10 -11.89 23.56
N LYS A 201 11.38 -13.19 23.66
CA LYS A 201 11.76 -13.81 24.93
C LYS A 201 13.17 -13.28 25.25
N ILE A 202 13.19 -12.14 25.95
CA ILE A 202 14.45 -11.61 26.49
C ILE A 202 14.93 -12.63 27.51
N PRO A 203 16.13 -13.20 27.32
CA PRO A 203 16.69 -14.16 28.28
C PRO A 203 16.71 -13.54 29.68
N ALA A 204 16.28 -14.29 30.70
CA ALA A 204 16.21 -13.80 32.07
C ALA A 204 17.54 -13.18 32.55
N GLU A 205 18.67 -13.78 32.14
CA GLU A 205 20.03 -13.25 32.40
C GLU A 205 20.25 -11.83 31.83
N MET A 206 19.70 -11.54 30.63
CA MET A 206 19.83 -10.21 30.02
C MET A 206 19.00 -9.18 30.77
N MET A 207 17.77 -9.55 31.20
CA MET A 207 16.93 -8.70 32.03
C MET A 207 17.61 -8.39 33.37
N GLU A 208 18.20 -9.40 34.02
CA GLU A 208 18.91 -9.23 35.29
C GLU A 208 20.12 -8.29 35.14
N ARG A 209 20.87 -8.41 34.02
CA ARG A 209 22.02 -7.52 33.74
C ARG A 209 21.58 -6.07 33.55
N VAL A 210 20.48 -5.82 32.79
CA VAL A 210 19.95 -4.47 32.60
C VAL A 210 19.47 -3.88 33.92
N MET A 211 18.74 -4.65 34.75
CA MET A 211 18.28 -4.22 36.05
C MET A 211 19.42 -3.87 37.02
N LYS A 212 20.52 -4.64 36.98
CA LYS A 212 21.74 -4.32 37.76
C LYS A 212 22.41 -3.02 37.33
N ILE A 213 22.43 -2.73 36.01
CA ILE A 213 22.98 -1.48 35.49
C ILE A 213 22.11 -0.29 35.92
N GLU A 214 20.78 -0.38 35.83
CA GLU A 214 19.88 0.69 36.23
C GLU A 214 19.97 1.00 37.72
N ASN A 215 20.17 -0.01 38.59
CA ASN A 215 20.35 0.19 40.03
C ASN A 215 21.68 0.80 40.39
N GLY A 216 22.73 0.60 39.56
CA GLY A 216 24.06 1.21 39.77
C GLY A 216 24.15 2.68 39.36
N TYR A 217 23.16 3.22 38.65
CA TYR A 217 23.07 4.66 38.32
C TYR A 217 22.26 5.49 39.34
N LYS A 218 21.77 4.88 40.42
CA LYS A 218 20.99 5.57 41.46
C LYS A 218 21.78 5.88 42.75
N GLU A 219 23.06 5.61 42.78
CA GLU A 219 24.03 6.07 43.77
C GLU A 219 24.90 7.21 43.21
#